data_d18f7428ebfdb11130cf57a1805732c8
#
_entry.id   d18f7428ebfdb11130cf57a1805732c8
#
_cell.length_a   1.000
_cell.length_b   1.000
_cell.length_c   1.000
_cell.angle_alpha   90.00
_cell.angle_beta   90.00
_cell.angle_gamma   90.00
#
_symmetry.space_group_name_H-M   'P 1'
#
loop_
_entity.id
_entity.type
_entity.pdbx_description
1 polymer ?
#
loop_
_entity_poly.entity_id
_entity_poly.type
_entity_poly.pdbx_seq_one_letter_code
_entity_poly.pdbx_strand_id
1 'polypeptide(L)'
;MTPRSLTLLPALALVAAACAPYPVEGDFAGRPLNGHEDPGRTIVLIHNHGFSRAHAGTYRPVTPPILRLAGDRNPDVVVFSQVRNLANPTAADHAAFIASAVAYFHAERGVPIENMILAGQSCGGWGSLYAAAFTYPTIGGVLAFAPTCHGKLPHPPEVRARRAWELVRLAERLRAQGTIFLYDGDSYYDVAEWEAFTARLAPRAPWLQIVRVSRPQILALCDACGRDSHGAYWDRRFAEAFFEDHVQRTIDGVRARIRARVAPGAD
;
A
#
# COMPACT_ATOMS: atom_id res chain seq x y z
N MET A 1 -63.72 -6.14 -1.71
CA MET A 1 -62.40 -6.12 -2.34
C MET A 1 -61.41 -5.54 -1.32
N THR A 2 -60.70 -6.37 -0.60
CA THR A 2 -59.72 -5.98 0.44
C THR A 2 -58.32 -5.94 -0.17
N PRO A 3 -57.49 -4.92 0.03
CA PRO A 3 -56.16 -4.87 -0.50
C PRO A 3 -55.21 -5.78 0.33
N ARG A 4 -54.48 -6.66 -0.35
CA ARG A 4 -53.44 -7.50 0.21
C ARG A 4 -52.20 -6.64 0.45
N SER A 5 -51.81 -6.51 1.72
CA SER A 5 -50.52 -5.94 2.12
C SER A 5 -49.38 -6.88 1.72
N LEU A 6 -48.54 -6.44 0.81
CA LEU A 6 -47.23 -7.09 0.55
C LEU A 6 -46.26 -6.70 1.65
N THR A 7 -45.92 -7.65 2.50
CA THR A 7 -44.80 -7.52 3.44
C THR A 7 -43.49 -7.72 2.69
N LEU A 8 -42.73 -6.65 2.49
CA LEU A 8 -41.34 -6.71 2.04
C LEU A 8 -40.48 -7.31 3.17
N LEU A 9 -39.99 -8.51 2.97
CA LEU A 9 -38.93 -9.10 3.80
C LEU A 9 -37.62 -8.37 3.51
N PRO A 10 -36.88 -7.92 4.55
CA PRO A 10 -35.56 -7.36 4.34
C PRO A 10 -34.62 -8.47 3.87
N ALA A 11 -33.98 -8.28 2.73
CA ALA A 11 -32.91 -9.11 2.25
C ALA A 11 -31.74 -8.98 3.24
N LEU A 12 -31.54 -10.00 4.09
CA LEU A 12 -30.34 -10.15 4.88
C LEU A 12 -29.19 -10.39 3.88
N ALA A 13 -28.37 -9.35 3.65
CA ALA A 13 -27.09 -9.50 2.98
C ALA A 13 -26.20 -10.35 3.90
N LEU A 14 -26.09 -11.64 3.63
CA LEU A 14 -25.01 -12.46 4.16
C LEU A 14 -23.70 -11.88 3.60
N VAL A 15 -23.04 -11.07 4.38
CA VAL A 15 -21.62 -10.79 4.20
C VAL A 15 -20.91 -12.12 4.54
N ALA A 16 -20.65 -12.93 3.53
CA ALA A 16 -19.75 -14.05 3.66
C ALA A 16 -18.40 -13.45 4.10
N ALA A 17 -18.03 -13.66 5.37
CA ALA A 17 -16.68 -13.43 5.83
C ALA A 17 -15.80 -14.37 5.00
N ALA A 18 -15.27 -13.89 3.90
CA ALA A 18 -14.28 -14.60 3.12
C ALA A 18 -13.12 -14.81 4.09
N CYS A 19 -12.88 -16.06 4.51
CA CYS A 19 -11.71 -16.44 5.28
C CYS A 19 -10.50 -15.84 4.57
N ALA A 20 -9.74 -14.97 5.26
CA ALA A 20 -8.54 -14.40 4.71
C ALA A 20 -7.63 -15.56 4.26
N PRO A 21 -7.20 -15.63 3.00
CA PRO A 21 -6.52 -16.81 2.47
C PRO A 21 -5.13 -17.03 3.09
N TYR A 22 -4.61 -16.03 3.81
CA TYR A 22 -3.29 -16.07 4.43
C TYR A 22 -3.34 -15.67 5.89
N PRO A 23 -2.57 -16.32 6.78
CA PRO A 23 -2.41 -15.88 8.16
C PRO A 23 -1.75 -14.51 8.20
N VAL A 24 -2.21 -13.67 9.13
CA VAL A 24 -1.63 -12.34 9.35
C VAL A 24 -0.63 -12.42 10.48
N GLU A 25 0.63 -12.35 10.11
CA GLU A 25 1.77 -12.35 11.03
C GLU A 25 2.63 -11.13 10.74
N GLY A 26 3.13 -10.50 11.78
CA GLY A 26 3.98 -9.30 11.63
C GLY A 26 4.36 -8.66 12.93
N ASP A 27 5.14 -7.59 12.82
CA ASP A 27 5.63 -6.82 13.96
C ASP A 27 5.13 -5.37 13.87
N PHE A 28 4.75 -4.82 15.01
CA PHE A 28 4.49 -3.39 15.12
C PHE A 28 5.80 -2.61 15.27
N ALA A 29 5.95 -1.55 14.49
CA ALA A 29 7.05 -0.61 14.66
C ALA A 29 6.68 0.44 15.71
N GLY A 30 7.29 0.33 16.88
CA GLY A 30 6.98 1.20 18.02
C GLY A 30 5.72 0.78 18.76
N ARG A 31 4.70 1.62 18.75
CA ARG A 31 3.47 1.40 19.52
C ARG A 31 2.57 0.33 18.84
N PRO A 32 2.22 -0.75 19.55
CA PRO A 32 1.26 -1.73 19.03
C PRO A 32 -0.18 -1.22 19.16
N LEU A 33 -1.05 -1.77 18.32
CA LEU A 33 -2.49 -1.64 18.50
C LEU A 33 -2.93 -2.58 19.63
N ASN A 34 -3.21 -2.04 20.81
CA ASN A 34 -3.46 -2.81 22.02
C ASN A 34 -4.96 -2.89 22.40
N GLY A 35 -5.84 -2.38 21.56
CA GLY A 35 -7.29 -2.41 21.76
C GLY A 35 -7.85 -1.27 22.65
N HIS A 36 -7.00 -0.35 23.09
CA HIS A 36 -7.42 0.85 23.83
C HIS A 36 -7.56 2.08 22.92
N GLU A 37 -7.05 2.01 21.72
CA GLU A 37 -7.22 3.05 20.71
C GLU A 37 -8.66 3.06 20.18
N ASP A 38 -9.14 4.25 19.84
CA ASP A 38 -10.39 4.40 19.07
C ASP A 38 -10.16 3.93 17.63
N PRO A 39 -10.69 2.76 17.21
CA PRO A 39 -10.49 2.25 15.85
C PRO A 39 -11.01 3.21 14.78
N GLY A 40 -12.05 3.99 15.10
CA GLY A 40 -12.64 4.97 14.18
C GLY A 40 -11.71 6.16 13.89
N ARG A 41 -10.71 6.40 14.73
CA ARG A 41 -9.73 7.49 14.63
C ARG A 41 -8.31 7.03 14.38
N THR A 42 -8.03 5.75 14.58
CA THR A 42 -6.69 5.16 14.38
C THR A 42 -6.42 4.97 12.88
N ILE A 43 -5.24 5.35 12.45
CA ILE A 43 -4.70 5.06 11.11
C ILE A 43 -3.77 3.86 11.23
N VAL A 44 -4.02 2.81 10.44
CA VAL A 44 -3.13 1.64 10.37
C VAL A 44 -2.35 1.69 9.07
N LEU A 45 -1.03 1.84 9.16
CA LEU A 45 -0.12 1.73 8.04
C LEU A 45 0.39 0.29 7.97
N ILE A 46 -0.02 -0.44 6.93
CA ILE A 46 0.34 -1.83 6.69
C ILE A 46 1.51 -1.88 5.71
N HIS A 47 2.69 -2.21 6.23
CA HIS A 47 3.91 -2.34 5.43
C HIS A 47 4.09 -3.75 4.89
N ASN A 48 4.34 -3.83 3.59
CA ASN A 48 4.56 -5.07 2.85
C ASN A 48 5.93 -5.03 2.18
N HIS A 49 6.80 -5.93 2.59
CA HIS A 49 8.14 -6.02 2.05
C HIS A 49 8.18 -6.95 0.82
N GLY A 50 8.88 -6.53 -0.23
CA GLY A 50 9.25 -7.41 -1.32
C GLY A 50 10.54 -8.17 -0.97
N PHE A 51 10.58 -9.50 -1.09
CA PHE A 51 11.80 -10.26 -0.85
C PHE A 51 11.93 -11.49 -1.73
N SER A 52 13.15 -12.02 -1.81
CA SER A 52 13.48 -13.19 -2.61
C SER A 52 13.17 -14.51 -1.90
N ARG A 53 13.11 -15.61 -2.68
CA ARG A 53 12.94 -16.99 -2.20
C ARG A 53 13.86 -17.39 -1.03
N ALA A 54 15.09 -16.87 -1.00
CA ALA A 54 16.07 -17.21 0.01
C ALA A 54 15.68 -16.88 1.45
N HIS A 55 14.64 -16.06 1.62
CA HIS A 55 14.19 -15.59 2.93
C HIS A 55 12.82 -16.18 3.35
N ALA A 56 12.24 -17.07 2.55
CA ALA A 56 10.95 -17.69 2.89
C ALA A 56 11.05 -18.48 4.20
N GLY A 57 10.17 -18.19 5.15
CA GLY A 57 10.07 -18.91 6.43
C GLY A 57 10.99 -18.44 7.57
N THR A 58 12.00 -17.61 7.30
CA THR A 58 12.96 -17.15 8.33
C THR A 58 12.99 -15.62 8.53
N TYR A 59 12.26 -14.90 7.70
CA TYR A 59 12.34 -13.45 7.65
C TYR A 59 11.43 -12.78 8.67
N ARG A 60 12.02 -12.00 9.58
CA ARG A 60 11.27 -11.04 10.39
C ARG A 60 11.20 -9.71 9.65
N PRO A 61 10.04 -9.08 9.55
CA PRO A 61 9.91 -7.82 8.84
C PRO A 61 10.70 -6.73 9.57
N VAL A 62 11.46 -5.99 8.79
CA VAL A 62 12.10 -4.76 9.27
C VAL A 62 11.32 -3.59 8.69
N THR A 63 10.84 -2.72 9.54
CA THR A 63 10.17 -1.49 9.10
C THR A 63 11.21 -0.50 8.61
N PRO A 64 11.12 0.01 7.36
CA PRO A 64 12.06 0.98 6.83
C PRO A 64 11.97 2.32 7.57
N PRO A 65 13.07 3.11 7.62
CA PRO A 65 13.11 4.36 8.38
C PRO A 65 11.97 5.33 8.03
N ILE A 66 11.63 5.46 6.76
CA ILE A 66 10.56 6.37 6.30
C ILE A 66 9.17 6.01 6.87
N LEU A 67 8.89 4.72 7.05
CA LEU A 67 7.62 4.27 7.65
C LEU A 67 7.69 4.26 9.18
N ARG A 68 8.88 4.07 9.74
CA ARG A 68 9.08 4.19 11.19
C ARG A 68 8.79 5.62 11.66
N LEU A 69 9.24 6.64 10.90
CA LEU A 69 8.89 8.04 11.17
C LEU A 69 7.38 8.30 11.20
N ALA A 70 6.57 7.54 10.44
CA ALA A 70 5.12 7.69 10.45
C ALA A 70 4.54 7.39 11.85
N GLY A 71 4.95 6.29 12.49
CA GLY A 71 4.53 5.97 13.85
C GLY A 71 5.13 6.89 14.92
N ASP A 72 6.42 7.25 14.76
CA ASP A 72 7.15 8.07 15.73
C ASP A 72 6.59 9.51 15.82
N ARG A 73 6.16 10.09 14.68
CA ARG A 73 5.67 11.48 14.60
C ARG A 73 4.16 11.63 14.74
N ASN A 74 3.41 10.53 14.62
CA ASN A 74 1.95 10.56 14.60
C ASN A 74 1.37 9.63 15.68
N PRO A 75 0.85 10.15 16.79
CA PRO A 75 0.31 9.33 17.89
C PRO A 75 -0.95 8.55 17.49
N ASP A 76 -1.65 8.94 16.44
CA ASP A 76 -2.82 8.28 15.86
C ASP A 76 -2.48 7.26 14.77
N VAL A 77 -1.19 7.07 14.46
CA VAL A 77 -0.72 6.11 13.45
C VAL A 77 -0.06 4.92 14.10
N VAL A 78 -0.51 3.73 13.71
CA VAL A 78 0.09 2.45 14.06
C VAL A 78 0.72 1.85 12.80
N VAL A 79 1.99 1.45 12.90
CA VAL A 79 2.72 0.85 11.77
C VAL A 79 2.89 -0.64 12.02
N PHE A 80 2.34 -1.45 11.13
CA PHE A 80 2.43 -2.90 11.15
C PHE A 80 3.19 -3.39 9.92
N SER A 81 4.30 -4.09 10.14
CA SER A 81 5.09 -4.70 9.07
C SER A 81 4.79 -6.19 8.98
N GLN A 82 4.13 -6.60 7.89
CA GLN A 82 3.67 -7.96 7.69
C GLN A 82 4.83 -8.90 7.36
N VAL A 83 4.89 -10.04 8.01
CA VAL A 83 5.79 -11.15 7.66
C VAL A 83 5.30 -11.79 6.37
N ARG A 84 6.19 -11.96 5.42
CA ARG A 84 5.87 -12.61 4.17
C ARG A 84 6.44 -14.02 4.10
N ASN A 85 5.54 -15.00 4.11
CA ASN A 85 5.86 -16.43 4.02
C ASN A 85 5.40 -17.06 2.69
N LEU A 86 5.39 -16.29 1.60
CA LEU A 86 4.97 -16.77 0.29
C LEU A 86 6.16 -17.31 -0.50
N ALA A 87 6.10 -18.57 -0.90
CA ALA A 87 7.01 -19.15 -1.87
C ALA A 87 6.53 -18.80 -3.28
N ASN A 88 7.41 -18.19 -4.11
CA ASN A 88 7.15 -17.91 -5.54
C ASN A 88 5.84 -17.16 -5.87
N PRO A 89 5.49 -16.10 -5.19
CA PRO A 89 4.21 -15.46 -5.40
C PRO A 89 4.14 -14.73 -6.74
N THR A 90 2.98 -14.79 -7.37
CA THR A 90 2.57 -13.88 -8.43
C THR A 90 2.18 -12.52 -7.86
N ALA A 91 1.92 -11.52 -8.72
CA ALA A 91 1.37 -10.24 -8.29
C ALA A 91 0.01 -10.39 -7.58
N ALA A 92 -0.81 -11.35 -8.05
CA ALA A 92 -2.10 -11.67 -7.44
C ALA A 92 -1.94 -12.28 -6.05
N ASP A 93 -0.98 -13.19 -5.84
CA ASP A 93 -0.70 -13.77 -4.53
C ASP A 93 -0.24 -12.70 -3.52
N HIS A 94 0.59 -11.76 -3.99
CA HIS A 94 0.97 -10.60 -3.18
C HIS A 94 -0.21 -9.74 -2.78
N ALA A 95 -1.10 -9.45 -3.73
CA ALA A 95 -2.29 -8.65 -3.47
C ALA A 95 -3.22 -9.38 -2.48
N ALA A 96 -3.43 -10.69 -2.62
CA ALA A 96 -4.23 -11.49 -1.72
C ALA A 96 -3.63 -11.55 -0.30
N PHE A 97 -2.30 -11.70 -0.21
CA PHE A 97 -1.59 -11.67 1.06
C PHE A 97 -1.75 -10.33 1.79
N ILE A 98 -1.61 -9.22 1.07
CA ILE A 98 -1.82 -7.86 1.60
C ILE A 98 -3.29 -7.66 2.00
N ALA A 99 -4.22 -8.15 1.19
CA ALA A 99 -5.65 -8.09 1.46
C ALA A 99 -6.04 -8.81 2.75
N SER A 100 -5.34 -9.90 3.11
CA SER A 100 -5.57 -10.63 4.37
C SER A 100 -5.28 -9.75 5.59
N ALA A 101 -4.24 -8.91 5.56
CA ALA A 101 -3.95 -7.98 6.65
C ALA A 101 -5.01 -6.88 6.76
N VAL A 102 -5.49 -6.34 5.63
CA VAL A 102 -6.61 -5.37 5.64
C VAL A 102 -7.86 -5.98 6.25
N ALA A 103 -8.23 -7.22 5.83
CA ALA A 103 -9.36 -7.93 6.37
C ALA A 103 -9.24 -8.15 7.88
N TYR A 104 -8.06 -8.55 8.36
CA TYR A 104 -7.79 -8.74 9.78
C TYR A 104 -7.99 -7.45 10.59
N PHE A 105 -7.36 -6.35 10.19
CA PHE A 105 -7.50 -5.09 10.93
C PHE A 105 -8.94 -4.56 10.86
N HIS A 106 -9.65 -4.80 9.79
CA HIS A 106 -11.05 -4.42 9.67
C HIS A 106 -11.95 -5.29 10.54
N ALA A 107 -11.91 -6.61 10.38
CA ALA A 107 -12.83 -7.54 11.02
C ALA A 107 -12.52 -7.78 12.49
N GLU A 108 -11.23 -7.94 12.84
CA GLU A 108 -10.81 -8.34 14.18
C GLU A 108 -10.45 -7.13 15.08
N ARG A 109 -10.09 -6.00 14.47
CA ARG A 109 -9.63 -4.82 15.21
C ARG A 109 -10.55 -3.62 15.04
N GLY A 110 -11.61 -3.74 14.25
CA GLY A 110 -12.62 -2.70 14.05
C GLY A 110 -12.15 -1.45 13.30
N VAL A 111 -10.97 -1.50 12.67
CA VAL A 111 -10.42 -0.34 11.94
C VAL A 111 -11.15 -0.19 10.61
N PRO A 112 -11.72 0.98 10.29
CA PRO A 112 -12.31 1.23 8.97
C PRO A 112 -11.27 1.10 7.86
N ILE A 113 -11.66 0.52 6.71
CA ILE A 113 -10.76 0.33 5.56
C ILE A 113 -10.19 1.67 5.09
N GLU A 114 -10.99 2.72 5.13
CA GLU A 114 -10.63 4.10 4.76
C GLU A 114 -9.58 4.72 5.69
N ASN A 115 -9.34 4.11 6.86
CA ASN A 115 -8.31 4.52 7.79
C ASN A 115 -6.99 3.77 7.59
N MET A 116 -6.91 2.85 6.63
CA MET A 116 -5.71 2.07 6.40
C MET A 116 -4.89 2.63 5.24
N ILE A 117 -3.57 2.58 5.36
CA ILE A 117 -2.61 2.94 4.33
C ILE A 117 -1.79 1.70 4.00
N LEU A 118 -1.80 1.29 2.72
CA LEU A 118 -0.92 0.22 2.25
C LEU A 118 0.42 0.79 1.86
N ALA A 119 1.49 0.22 2.36
CA ALA A 119 2.85 0.64 2.02
C ALA A 119 3.71 -0.56 1.62
N GLY A 120 4.64 -0.35 0.69
CA GLY A 120 5.57 -1.41 0.35
C GLY A 120 6.61 -1.05 -0.69
N GLN A 121 7.62 -1.88 -0.77
CA GLN A 121 8.71 -1.75 -1.74
C GLN A 121 8.70 -2.96 -2.67
N SER A 122 9.15 -2.77 -3.93
CA SER A 122 9.27 -3.86 -4.89
C SER A 122 7.93 -4.60 -5.09
N CYS A 123 7.91 -5.92 -4.93
CA CYS A 123 6.67 -6.71 -4.98
C CYS A 123 5.64 -6.29 -3.90
N GLY A 124 6.09 -5.84 -2.73
CA GLY A 124 5.20 -5.30 -1.70
C GLY A 124 4.51 -4.01 -2.15
N GLY A 125 5.23 -3.12 -2.83
CA GLY A 125 4.67 -1.91 -3.43
C GLY A 125 3.71 -2.22 -4.58
N TRP A 126 4.10 -3.14 -5.47
CA TRP A 126 3.25 -3.60 -6.58
C TRP A 126 1.95 -4.23 -6.06
N GLY A 127 2.05 -5.16 -5.10
CA GLY A 127 0.90 -5.80 -4.48
C GLY A 127 0.00 -4.81 -3.72
N SER A 128 0.57 -3.79 -3.07
CA SER A 128 -0.19 -2.71 -2.42
C SER A 128 -1.01 -1.90 -3.43
N LEU A 129 -0.45 -1.57 -4.60
CA LEU A 129 -1.19 -0.92 -5.69
C LEU A 129 -2.32 -1.82 -6.21
N TYR A 130 -2.06 -3.12 -6.38
CA TYR A 130 -3.08 -4.08 -6.81
C TYR A 130 -4.21 -4.24 -5.80
N ALA A 131 -3.89 -4.39 -4.51
CA ALA A 131 -4.90 -4.48 -3.46
C ALA A 131 -5.75 -3.21 -3.39
N ALA A 132 -5.13 -2.03 -3.51
CA ALA A 132 -5.83 -0.74 -3.54
C ALA A 132 -6.68 -0.54 -4.80
N ALA A 133 -6.28 -1.10 -5.95
CA ALA A 133 -7.01 -0.94 -7.21
C ALA A 133 -8.17 -1.92 -7.36
N PHE A 134 -8.02 -3.17 -6.88
CA PHE A 134 -8.93 -4.26 -7.24
C PHE A 134 -9.67 -4.90 -6.06
N THR A 135 -9.08 -4.87 -4.85
CA THR A 135 -9.68 -5.53 -3.68
C THR A 135 -10.31 -4.52 -2.72
N TYR A 136 -9.60 -3.46 -2.41
CA TYR A 136 -10.05 -2.42 -1.48
C TYR A 136 -9.97 -1.02 -2.10
N PRO A 137 -10.82 -0.68 -3.07
CA PRO A 137 -10.77 0.62 -3.75
C PRO A 137 -11.06 1.82 -2.84
N THR A 138 -11.62 1.58 -1.65
CA THR A 138 -11.88 2.58 -0.62
C THR A 138 -10.74 2.72 0.39
N ILE A 139 -9.64 1.99 0.22
CA ILE A 139 -8.48 2.07 1.13
C ILE A 139 -8.03 3.53 1.33
N GLY A 140 -7.66 3.87 2.54
CA GLY A 140 -7.29 5.22 2.92
C GLY A 140 -6.16 5.82 2.10
N GLY A 141 -5.11 5.04 1.83
CA GLY A 141 -3.97 5.52 1.05
C GLY A 141 -3.05 4.41 0.57
N VAL A 142 -2.10 4.79 -0.30
CA VAL A 142 -1.05 3.88 -0.77
C VAL A 142 0.30 4.61 -0.86
N LEU A 143 1.37 3.95 -0.39
CA LEU A 143 2.76 4.40 -0.47
C LEU A 143 3.58 3.29 -1.13
N ALA A 144 3.90 3.44 -2.41
CA ALA A 144 4.62 2.44 -3.18
C ALA A 144 6.03 2.90 -3.53
N PHE A 145 7.03 2.17 -3.06
CA PHE A 145 8.45 2.47 -3.27
C PHE A 145 9.03 1.50 -4.30
N ALA A 146 9.53 2.02 -5.41
CA ALA A 146 10.09 1.22 -6.51
C ALA A 146 9.20 0.01 -6.88
N PRO A 147 7.89 0.21 -7.15
CA PRO A 147 6.96 -0.91 -7.28
C PRO A 147 7.22 -1.74 -8.53
N THR A 148 7.50 -3.02 -8.33
CA THR A 148 7.73 -4.01 -9.39
C THR A 148 7.62 -5.42 -8.83
N CYS A 149 7.24 -6.41 -9.66
CA CYS A 149 7.18 -7.82 -9.26
C CYS A 149 7.50 -8.78 -10.43
N HIS A 150 8.40 -8.39 -11.33
CA HIS A 150 8.61 -9.06 -12.61
C HIS A 150 10.06 -9.52 -12.84
N GLY A 151 10.89 -9.45 -11.79
CA GLY A 151 12.32 -9.78 -11.89
C GLY A 151 13.16 -8.61 -12.41
N LYS A 152 14.46 -8.87 -12.60
CA LYS A 152 15.43 -7.88 -13.07
C LYS A 152 15.35 -7.67 -14.57
N LEU A 153 15.76 -6.48 -14.99
CA LEU A 153 16.00 -6.16 -16.40
C LEU A 153 17.19 -6.93 -17.00
N PRO A 154 17.20 -7.23 -18.31
CA PRO A 154 16.12 -6.93 -19.26
C PRO A 154 14.96 -7.92 -19.17
N HIS A 155 13.73 -7.43 -19.24
CA HIS A 155 12.56 -8.30 -19.24
C HIS A 155 12.36 -8.98 -20.60
N PRO A 156 11.99 -10.29 -20.63
CA PRO A 156 11.52 -10.95 -21.84
C PRO A 156 10.27 -10.28 -22.43
N PRO A 157 9.97 -10.46 -23.73
CA PRO A 157 8.85 -9.80 -24.39
C PRO A 157 7.49 -10.03 -23.71
N GLU A 158 7.23 -11.26 -23.26
CA GLU A 158 6.00 -11.63 -22.57
C GLU A 158 5.85 -10.95 -21.20
N VAL A 159 6.96 -10.74 -20.49
CA VAL A 159 6.98 -10.00 -19.21
C VAL A 159 6.71 -8.52 -19.47
N ARG A 160 7.33 -7.93 -20.52
CA ARG A 160 7.06 -6.54 -20.90
C ARG A 160 5.59 -6.32 -21.28
N ALA A 161 5.03 -7.21 -22.10
CA ALA A 161 3.63 -7.14 -22.48
C ALA A 161 2.68 -7.24 -21.28
N ARG A 162 2.94 -8.17 -20.35
CA ARG A 162 2.18 -8.32 -19.11
C ARG A 162 2.28 -7.06 -18.24
N ARG A 163 3.48 -6.52 -18.01
CA ARG A 163 3.66 -5.27 -17.26
C ARG A 163 2.88 -4.11 -17.85
N ALA A 164 2.98 -3.91 -19.16
CA ALA A 164 2.26 -2.86 -19.85
C ALA A 164 0.75 -2.98 -19.65
N TRP A 165 0.20 -4.19 -19.78
CA TRP A 165 -1.21 -4.48 -19.53
C TRP A 165 -1.61 -4.23 -18.08
N GLU A 166 -0.80 -4.67 -17.12
CA GLU A 166 -1.05 -4.46 -15.68
C GLU A 166 -1.03 -2.96 -15.32
N LEU A 167 -0.08 -2.20 -15.83
CA LEU A 167 -0.01 -0.74 -15.63
C LEU A 167 -1.25 -0.02 -16.16
N VAL A 168 -1.74 -0.41 -17.33
CA VAL A 168 -3.00 0.15 -17.88
C VAL A 168 -4.16 -0.11 -16.91
N ARG A 169 -4.32 -1.34 -16.45
CA ARG A 169 -5.40 -1.70 -15.52
C ARG A 169 -5.29 -1.00 -14.16
N LEU A 170 -4.08 -0.89 -13.62
CA LEU A 170 -3.83 -0.13 -12.40
C LEU A 170 -4.25 1.34 -12.57
N ALA A 171 -3.85 2.00 -13.67
CA ALA A 171 -4.23 3.38 -13.94
C ALA A 171 -5.75 3.58 -14.07
N GLU A 172 -6.46 2.58 -14.58
CA GLU A 172 -7.93 2.62 -14.72
C GLU A 172 -8.68 2.45 -13.40
N ARG A 173 -8.11 1.70 -12.45
CA ARG A 173 -8.81 1.27 -11.23
C ARG A 173 -8.36 1.97 -9.96
N LEU A 174 -7.10 2.42 -9.90
CA LEU A 174 -6.55 3.02 -8.68
C LEU A 174 -7.23 4.35 -8.36
N ARG A 175 -7.72 4.47 -7.13
CA ARG A 175 -8.44 5.64 -6.61
C ARG A 175 -7.88 6.12 -5.28
N ALA A 176 -6.99 5.34 -4.66
CA ALA A 176 -6.38 5.70 -3.39
C ALA A 176 -5.54 6.98 -3.54
N GLN A 177 -5.51 7.79 -2.51
CA GLN A 177 -4.51 8.87 -2.40
C GLN A 177 -3.15 8.30 -1.99
N GLY A 178 -2.09 9.06 -2.15
CA GLY A 178 -0.76 8.64 -1.69
C GLY A 178 0.37 9.01 -2.62
N THR A 179 1.43 8.19 -2.60
CA THR A 179 2.63 8.46 -3.39
C THR A 179 3.22 7.17 -3.97
N ILE A 180 3.58 7.22 -5.23
CA ILE A 180 4.40 6.22 -5.91
C ILE A 180 5.78 6.82 -6.16
N PHE A 181 6.80 6.21 -5.59
CA PHE A 181 8.20 6.60 -5.81
C PHE A 181 8.82 5.74 -6.90
N LEU A 182 9.32 6.37 -7.93
CA LEU A 182 10.04 5.76 -9.05
C LEU A 182 11.51 6.19 -9.00
N TYR A 183 12.42 5.25 -9.10
CA TYR A 183 13.86 5.52 -8.94
C TYR A 183 14.58 5.37 -10.27
N ASP A 184 15.29 6.43 -10.67
CA ASP A 184 16.21 6.33 -11.81
C ASP A 184 17.39 5.41 -11.45
N GLY A 185 17.75 4.52 -12.38
CA GLY A 185 18.81 3.53 -12.17
C GLY A 185 18.38 2.34 -11.31
N ASP A 186 17.09 2.07 -11.23
CA ASP A 186 16.55 0.81 -10.70
C ASP A 186 16.82 -0.34 -11.66
N SER A 187 17.29 -1.48 -11.16
CA SER A 187 17.62 -2.64 -11.99
C SER A 187 16.42 -3.55 -12.33
N TYR A 188 15.21 -3.20 -11.89
CA TYR A 188 14.02 -4.05 -12.05
C TYR A 188 12.96 -3.46 -12.98
N TYR A 189 13.03 -2.17 -13.32
CA TYR A 189 12.11 -1.53 -14.25
C TYR A 189 12.76 -0.28 -14.89
N ASP A 190 12.22 0.11 -16.03
CA ASP A 190 12.52 1.40 -16.63
C ASP A 190 11.44 2.42 -16.22
N VAL A 191 11.88 3.60 -15.76
CA VAL A 191 10.95 4.67 -15.36
C VAL A 191 10.06 5.10 -16.52
N ALA A 192 10.55 5.01 -17.78
CA ALA A 192 9.78 5.34 -18.97
C ALA A 192 8.50 4.48 -19.12
N GLU A 193 8.48 3.25 -18.61
CA GLU A 193 7.25 2.40 -18.60
C GLU A 193 6.10 3.03 -17.81
N TRP A 194 6.42 3.89 -16.85
CA TRP A 194 5.45 4.56 -15.99
C TRP A 194 4.88 5.85 -16.57
N GLU A 195 5.43 6.37 -17.66
CA GLU A 195 4.94 7.62 -18.27
C GLU A 195 3.50 7.48 -18.78
N ALA A 196 3.22 6.38 -19.49
CA ALA A 196 1.86 6.08 -19.97
C ALA A 196 0.87 5.85 -18.81
N PHE A 197 1.31 5.20 -17.74
CA PHE A 197 0.55 5.03 -16.49
C PHE A 197 0.23 6.40 -15.88
N THR A 198 1.23 7.26 -15.72
CA THR A 198 1.09 8.60 -15.14
C THR A 198 0.10 9.44 -15.93
N ALA A 199 0.22 9.47 -17.26
CA ALA A 199 -0.67 10.22 -18.13
C ALA A 199 -2.14 9.75 -18.02
N ARG A 200 -2.37 8.44 -17.87
CA ARG A 200 -3.71 7.86 -17.73
C ARG A 200 -4.30 8.09 -16.33
N LEU A 201 -3.46 8.09 -15.31
CA LEU A 201 -3.87 8.22 -13.91
C LEU A 201 -4.21 9.67 -13.54
N ALA A 202 -3.43 10.65 -14.00
CA ALA A 202 -3.51 12.04 -13.59
C ALA A 202 -4.94 12.64 -13.61
N PRO A 203 -5.76 12.46 -14.66
CA PRO A 203 -7.11 13.01 -14.67
C PRO A 203 -8.10 12.27 -13.74
N ARG A 204 -7.75 11.08 -13.24
CA ARG A 204 -8.63 10.20 -12.47
C ARG A 204 -8.32 10.17 -10.98
N ALA A 205 -7.07 10.38 -10.63
CA ALA A 205 -6.58 10.37 -9.26
C ALA A 205 -5.54 11.49 -9.04
N PRO A 206 -5.94 12.78 -9.13
CA PRO A 206 -5.03 13.91 -8.99
C PRO A 206 -4.42 14.02 -7.58
N TRP A 207 -4.96 13.28 -6.62
CA TRP A 207 -4.48 13.18 -5.24
C TRP A 207 -3.40 12.08 -5.04
N LEU A 208 -3.11 11.27 -6.07
CA LEU A 208 -2.01 10.32 -6.05
C LEU A 208 -0.79 10.95 -6.74
N GLN A 209 0.28 11.12 -5.99
CA GLN A 209 1.53 11.69 -6.49
C GLN A 209 2.40 10.60 -7.11
N ILE A 210 3.08 10.93 -8.20
CA ILE A 210 4.14 10.09 -8.78
C ILE A 210 5.43 10.91 -8.67
N VAL A 211 6.36 10.41 -7.86
CA VAL A 211 7.63 11.08 -7.55
C VAL A 211 8.75 10.31 -8.24
N ARG A 212 9.33 10.91 -9.25
CA ARG A 212 10.56 10.42 -9.86
C ARG A 212 11.76 10.95 -9.09
N VAL A 213 12.51 10.06 -8.47
CA VAL A 213 13.75 10.39 -7.77
C VAL A 213 14.91 10.14 -8.73
N SER A 214 15.57 11.21 -9.14
CA SER A 214 16.66 11.14 -10.10
C SER A 214 17.88 10.39 -9.57
N ARG A 215 18.69 9.82 -10.46
CA ARG A 215 19.89 9.10 -10.07
C ARG A 215 20.84 9.94 -9.19
N PRO A 216 21.15 11.22 -9.48
CA PRO A 216 21.95 12.07 -8.60
C PRO A 216 21.35 12.23 -7.19
N GLN A 217 20.01 12.42 -7.09
CA GLN A 217 19.33 12.50 -5.79
C GLN A 217 19.47 11.18 -4.99
N ILE A 218 19.29 10.02 -5.65
CA ILE A 218 19.49 8.72 -5.01
C ILE A 218 20.90 8.60 -4.45
N LEU A 219 21.91 8.93 -5.25
CA LEU A 219 23.32 8.82 -4.83
C LEU A 219 23.67 9.78 -3.69
N ALA A 220 23.03 10.94 -3.62
CA ALA A 220 23.19 11.87 -2.50
C ALA A 220 22.55 11.39 -1.20
N LEU A 221 21.53 10.54 -1.27
CA LEU A 221 20.72 10.07 -0.13
C LEU A 221 20.98 8.62 0.28
N CYS A 222 21.72 7.84 -0.51
CA CYS A 222 21.89 6.42 -0.27
C CYS A 222 23.29 5.94 -0.71
N ASP A 223 24.20 5.75 0.23
CA ASP A 223 25.58 5.30 -0.08
C ASP A 223 25.62 3.89 -0.69
N ALA A 224 24.70 3.01 -0.26
CA ALA A 224 24.61 1.64 -0.75
C ALA A 224 24.04 1.52 -2.17
N CYS A 225 23.47 2.62 -2.72
CA CYS A 225 22.75 2.62 -3.98
C CYS A 225 23.64 2.82 -5.23
N GLY A 226 24.96 2.78 -5.09
CA GLY A 226 25.91 3.04 -6.17
C GLY A 226 25.77 2.17 -7.43
N ARG A 227 25.25 0.94 -7.30
CA ARG A 227 24.98 0.03 -8.44
C ARG A 227 23.51 -0.10 -8.79
N ASP A 228 22.63 0.08 -7.82
CA ASP A 228 21.19 -0.18 -7.97
C ASP A 228 20.40 0.73 -7.02
N SER A 229 19.48 1.51 -7.57
CA SER A 229 18.63 2.43 -6.79
C SER A 229 17.51 1.72 -6.02
N HIS A 230 17.26 0.44 -6.29
CA HIS A 230 16.09 -0.30 -5.83
C HIS A 230 15.86 -0.27 -4.32
N GLY A 231 16.94 -0.22 -3.55
CA GLY A 231 16.91 -0.23 -2.08
C GLY A 231 16.92 1.15 -1.41
N ALA A 232 16.80 2.25 -2.15
CA ALA A 232 17.00 3.60 -1.60
C ALA A 232 16.12 3.94 -0.39
N TYR A 233 14.89 3.45 -0.32
CA TYR A 233 13.97 3.73 0.78
C TYR A 233 14.40 3.16 2.15
N TRP A 234 15.43 2.30 2.18
CA TRP A 234 16.03 1.79 3.40
C TRP A 234 17.02 2.76 4.04
N ASP A 235 17.46 3.79 3.31
CA ASP A 235 18.38 4.79 3.84
C ASP A 235 17.63 5.84 4.69
N ARG A 236 18.24 6.20 5.82
CA ARG A 236 17.67 7.21 6.73
C ARG A 236 17.59 8.59 6.08
N ARG A 237 18.59 8.97 5.26
CA ARG A 237 18.60 10.26 4.57
C ARG A 237 17.49 10.35 3.53
N PHE A 238 17.17 9.23 2.85
CA PHE A 238 16.00 9.15 2.00
C PHE A 238 14.72 9.39 2.80
N ALA A 239 14.61 8.76 3.97
CA ALA A 239 13.46 8.94 4.84
C ALA A 239 13.28 10.41 5.26
N GLU A 240 14.35 11.05 5.71
CA GLU A 240 14.36 12.46 6.14
C GLU A 240 14.00 13.41 4.99
N ALA A 241 14.47 13.13 3.77
CA ALA A 241 14.24 13.97 2.59
C ALA A 241 12.80 13.91 2.04
N PHE A 242 12.13 12.76 2.16
CA PHE A 242 10.84 12.54 1.50
C PHE A 242 9.65 12.32 2.45
N PHE A 243 9.87 12.28 3.75
CA PHE A 243 8.82 11.99 4.70
C PHE A 243 7.71 13.05 4.71
N GLU A 244 8.05 14.32 4.91
CA GLU A 244 7.06 15.40 5.11
C GLU A 244 6.18 15.60 3.88
N ASP A 245 6.78 15.75 2.71
CA ASP A 245 6.06 16.11 1.48
C ASP A 245 5.22 14.96 0.91
N HIS A 246 5.47 13.72 1.35
CA HIS A 246 4.85 12.56 0.71
C HIS A 246 4.17 11.62 1.71
N VAL A 247 4.89 11.12 2.73
CA VAL A 247 4.32 10.18 3.70
C VAL A 247 3.41 10.90 4.66
N GLN A 248 3.89 11.99 5.28
CA GLN A 248 3.09 12.80 6.19
C GLN A 248 1.87 13.39 5.49
N ARG A 249 2.03 13.90 4.29
CA ARG A 249 0.92 14.40 3.47
C ARG A 249 -0.15 13.32 3.21
N THR A 250 0.25 12.08 2.96
CA THR A 250 -0.70 10.96 2.79
C THR A 250 -1.46 10.68 4.08
N ILE A 251 -0.76 10.67 5.22
CA ILE A 251 -1.37 10.51 6.55
C ILE A 251 -2.35 11.64 6.83
N ASP A 252 -1.99 12.89 6.57
CA ASP A 252 -2.85 14.05 6.80
C ASP A 252 -4.10 14.03 5.93
N GLY A 253 -4.00 13.56 4.71
CA GLY A 253 -5.15 13.35 3.84
C GLY A 253 -6.13 12.29 4.37
N VAL A 254 -5.63 11.17 4.92
CA VAL A 254 -6.46 10.17 5.61
C VAL A 254 -7.09 10.77 6.85
N ARG A 255 -6.31 11.47 7.67
CA ARG A 255 -6.76 12.13 8.90
C ARG A 255 -7.85 13.18 8.62
N ALA A 256 -7.73 13.93 7.55
CA ALA A 256 -8.76 14.92 7.16
C ALA A 256 -10.10 14.23 6.85
N ARG A 257 -10.08 13.10 6.13
CA ARG A 257 -11.31 12.31 5.87
C ARG A 257 -11.91 11.70 7.13
N ILE A 258 -11.09 11.20 8.05
CA ILE A 258 -11.55 10.72 9.34
C ILE A 258 -12.29 11.84 10.09
N ARG A 259 -11.70 13.03 10.15
CA ARG A 259 -12.33 14.19 10.82
C ARG A 259 -13.66 14.57 10.17
N ALA A 260 -13.73 14.58 8.85
CA ALA A 260 -14.96 14.90 8.12
C ALA A 260 -16.08 13.89 8.40
N ARG A 261 -15.76 12.60 8.52
CA ARG A 261 -16.74 11.54 8.81
C ARG A 261 -17.23 11.56 10.25
N VAL A 262 -16.38 11.95 11.21
CA VAL A 262 -16.69 11.93 12.65
C VAL A 262 -17.27 13.28 13.12
N ALA A 263 -17.30 14.30 12.27
CA ALA A 263 -17.89 15.59 12.60
C ALA A 263 -19.40 15.46 12.90
N PRO A 264 -19.91 16.07 13.99
CA PRO A 264 -21.34 16.08 14.28
C PRO A 264 -22.10 16.76 13.13
N GLY A 265 -23.05 16.05 12.48
CA GLY A 265 -23.89 16.58 11.40
C GLY A 265 -23.52 16.13 9.98
N ALA A 266 -22.80 15.02 9.84
CA ALA A 266 -22.50 14.40 8.54
C ALA A 266 -23.53 13.34 8.12
N ASP A 267 -24.82 13.53 8.47
CA ASP A 267 -25.96 12.68 8.05
C ASP A 267 -26.66 13.26 6.82
#